data_b355c163f5fe13faa7f658a8f7373f01
#
_entry.id   b355c163f5fe13faa7f658a8f7373f01
#
_cell.length_a   1.000
_cell.length_b   1.000
_cell.length_c   1.000
_cell.angle_alpha   90.00
_cell.angle_beta   90.00
_cell.angle_gamma   90.00
#
_symmetry.space_group_name_H-M   'P 1'
#
loop_
_entity.id
_entity.type
_entity.pdbx_description
1 polymer ?
#
loop_
_entity_poly.entity_id
_entity_poly.type
_entity_poly.pdbx_seq_one_letter_code
_entity_poly.pdbx_strand_id
1 'polypeptide(L)'
;MVLLWYELHGHSLRDGKRRLSKLQQLTVRLGDPVGAALDASSYAQLRRKRLENGISGKTLNNELGYVRAVFNELKDLGQIDYANPLVGVKPLKLQERELSWLTTEQITELLEAIRSGSDNPHTELVTLLCLATGARWSEAEKLIPQRLQGNVVTYAGTKSGRVRHVPIPTELADKIRVHWRTHGLFSSCITSFRRALERTTIRLPKGQASHALRHTFASHFMMNGGNILTLQKILGHSTLTMTMTMRIYLPTICKMRSGLGRSISQGTSSILVPKGHAQSSLSNRKPLPDL
;
A
#
# COMPACT_ATOMS: atom_id res chain seq x y z
N MET A 1 7.25 -29.54 14.11
CA MET A 1 8.08 -28.41 13.66
C MET A 1 7.29 -27.09 13.45
N VAL A 2 6.28 -27.06 12.58
CA VAL A 2 5.50 -25.84 12.33
C VAL A 2 4.73 -25.36 13.57
N LEU A 3 4.15 -26.27 14.34
CA LEU A 3 3.47 -25.95 15.61
C LEU A 3 4.46 -25.43 16.65
N LEU A 4 5.60 -26.07 16.81
CA LEU A 4 6.66 -25.63 17.72
C LEU A 4 7.16 -24.21 17.37
N TRP A 5 7.38 -23.94 16.08
CA TRP A 5 7.70 -22.59 15.62
C TRP A 5 6.60 -21.59 16.01
N TYR A 6 5.33 -21.98 15.87
CA TYR A 6 4.23 -21.07 16.19
C TYR A 6 4.16 -20.79 17.70
N GLU A 7 4.38 -21.79 18.54
CA GLU A 7 4.42 -21.66 20.01
C GLU A 7 5.56 -20.78 20.49
N LEU A 8 6.75 -20.95 19.91
CA LEU A 8 7.94 -20.24 20.37
C LEU A 8 8.07 -18.82 19.78
N HIS A 9 7.62 -18.61 18.53
CA HIS A 9 7.83 -17.36 17.81
C HIS A 9 6.58 -16.87 17.06
N GLY A 10 5.94 -17.75 16.30
CA GLY A 10 4.90 -17.37 15.34
C GLY A 10 3.70 -16.65 15.95
N HIS A 11 3.34 -16.95 17.20
CA HIS A 11 2.23 -16.33 17.92
C HIS A 11 2.43 -14.82 18.13
N SER A 12 3.68 -14.34 18.26
CA SER A 12 4.01 -12.92 18.44
C SER A 12 3.89 -12.11 17.15
N LEU A 13 3.85 -12.77 15.99
CA LEU A 13 3.75 -12.11 14.71
C LEU A 13 2.33 -11.62 14.43
N ARG A 14 2.20 -10.42 13.89
CA ARG A 14 0.90 -9.84 13.52
C ARG A 14 0.06 -10.74 12.59
N ASP A 15 0.71 -11.51 11.70
CA ASP A 15 0.10 -12.43 10.75
C ASP A 15 0.38 -13.91 11.08
N GLY A 16 0.80 -14.20 12.31
CA GLY A 16 1.24 -15.52 12.75
C GLY A 16 0.22 -16.62 12.49
N LYS A 17 -1.06 -16.43 12.88
CA LYS A 17 -2.14 -17.40 12.62
C LYS A 17 -2.30 -17.70 11.12
N ARG A 18 -2.19 -16.67 10.26
CA ARG A 18 -2.27 -16.85 8.81
C ARG A 18 -1.08 -17.62 8.26
N ARG A 19 0.13 -17.34 8.75
CA ARG A 19 1.34 -18.09 8.37
C ARG A 19 1.25 -19.53 8.81
N LEU A 20 0.81 -19.78 10.05
CA LEU A 20 0.57 -21.13 10.56
C LEU A 20 -0.33 -21.94 9.63
N SER A 21 -1.52 -21.41 9.31
CA SER A 21 -2.46 -22.07 8.40
C SER A 21 -1.84 -22.38 7.03
N LYS A 22 -1.06 -21.44 6.47
CA LYS A 22 -0.36 -21.65 5.19
C LYS A 22 0.73 -22.72 5.28
N LEU A 23 1.50 -22.71 6.34
CA LEU A 23 2.54 -23.71 6.60
C LEU A 23 1.94 -25.11 6.79
N GLN A 24 0.87 -25.24 7.57
CA GLN A 24 0.15 -26.51 7.75
C GLN A 24 -0.37 -27.07 6.41
N GLN A 25 -1.01 -26.22 5.58
CA GLN A 25 -1.43 -26.63 4.25
C GLN A 25 -0.27 -27.08 3.36
N LEU A 26 0.89 -26.45 3.49
CA LEU A 26 2.08 -26.79 2.72
C LEU A 26 2.69 -28.11 3.22
N THR A 27 2.74 -28.33 4.53
CA THR A 27 3.19 -29.58 5.15
C THR A 27 2.38 -30.77 4.66
N VAL A 28 1.04 -30.66 4.66
CA VAL A 28 0.16 -31.72 4.11
C VAL A 28 0.46 -31.99 2.64
N ARG A 29 0.68 -30.95 1.82
CA ARG A 29 1.01 -31.13 0.39
C ARG A 29 2.36 -31.75 0.13
N LEU A 30 3.28 -31.64 1.07
CA LEU A 30 4.61 -32.27 1.03
C LEU A 30 4.59 -33.71 1.59
N GLY A 31 3.45 -34.20 2.06
CA GLY A 31 3.34 -35.54 2.68
C GLY A 31 3.77 -35.58 4.12
N ASP A 32 3.75 -34.42 4.80
CA ASP A 32 4.14 -34.25 6.21
C ASP A 32 5.53 -34.85 6.55
N PRO A 33 6.59 -34.46 5.81
CA PRO A 33 7.91 -35.03 6.03
C PRO A 33 8.46 -34.61 7.41
N VAL A 34 9.29 -35.47 7.97
CA VAL A 34 10.16 -35.07 9.09
C VAL A 34 11.04 -33.90 8.62
N GLY A 35 11.18 -32.86 9.45
CA GLY A 35 11.87 -31.64 9.05
C GLY A 35 13.27 -31.85 8.48
N ALA A 36 14.05 -32.78 9.11
CA ALA A 36 15.38 -33.15 8.63
C ALA A 36 15.37 -33.89 7.28
N ALA A 37 14.26 -34.55 6.95
CA ALA A 37 14.09 -35.29 5.67
C ALA A 37 13.48 -34.45 4.54
N LEU A 38 13.12 -33.20 4.80
CA LEU A 38 12.67 -32.28 3.76
C LEU A 38 13.84 -31.96 2.82
N ASP A 39 13.71 -32.25 1.53
CA ASP A 39 14.74 -31.96 0.56
C ASP A 39 14.29 -30.91 -0.47
N ALA A 40 15.29 -30.26 -1.07
CA ALA A 40 15.08 -29.20 -2.05
C ALA A 40 14.39 -29.70 -3.34
N SER A 41 14.60 -30.97 -3.71
CA SER A 41 14.01 -31.57 -4.93
C SER A 41 12.51 -31.77 -4.78
N SER A 42 12.08 -32.40 -3.68
CA SER A 42 10.65 -32.59 -3.36
C SER A 42 9.90 -31.26 -3.30
N TYR A 43 10.51 -30.27 -2.66
CA TYR A 43 9.94 -28.92 -2.62
C TYR A 43 9.85 -28.28 -4.01
N ALA A 44 10.88 -28.43 -4.85
CA ALA A 44 10.90 -27.89 -6.20
C ALA A 44 9.85 -28.57 -7.10
N GLN A 45 9.66 -29.88 -7.00
CA GLN A 45 8.63 -30.63 -7.71
C GLN A 45 7.22 -30.15 -7.31
N LEU A 46 6.94 -30.03 -6.01
CA LEU A 46 5.67 -29.48 -5.53
C LEU A 46 5.45 -28.07 -6.06
N ARG A 47 6.47 -27.20 -6.01
CA ARG A 47 6.42 -25.84 -6.51
C ARG A 47 6.09 -25.79 -8.00
N ARG A 48 6.72 -26.66 -8.83
CA ARG A 48 6.45 -26.79 -10.26
C ARG A 48 5.00 -27.19 -10.51
N LYS A 49 4.53 -28.27 -9.89
CA LYS A 49 3.14 -28.75 -10.02
C LYS A 49 2.12 -27.67 -9.67
N ARG A 50 2.39 -26.88 -8.63
CA ARG A 50 1.48 -25.81 -8.19
C ARG A 50 1.51 -24.61 -9.14
N LEU A 51 2.66 -24.31 -9.76
CA LEU A 51 2.77 -23.29 -10.78
C LEU A 51 1.96 -23.67 -12.03
N GLU A 52 2.04 -24.92 -12.47
CA GLU A 52 1.26 -25.50 -13.56
C GLU A 52 -0.26 -25.42 -13.25
N ASN A 53 -0.65 -25.59 -11.99
CA ASN A 53 -2.03 -25.43 -11.52
C ASN A 53 -2.44 -23.95 -11.30
N GLY A 54 -1.71 -22.98 -11.85
CA GLY A 54 -2.08 -21.56 -11.85
C GLY A 54 -1.80 -20.80 -10.55
N ILE A 55 -1.09 -21.38 -9.59
CA ILE A 55 -0.68 -20.66 -8.39
C ILE A 55 0.42 -19.65 -8.75
N SER A 56 0.22 -18.38 -8.37
CA SER A 56 1.16 -17.31 -8.72
C SER A 56 2.55 -17.53 -8.14
N GLY A 57 3.60 -17.24 -8.90
CA GLY A 57 4.98 -17.32 -8.44
C GLY A 57 5.24 -16.49 -7.19
N LYS A 58 4.54 -15.34 -7.01
CA LYS A 58 4.61 -14.53 -5.79
C LYS A 58 4.11 -15.30 -4.55
N THR A 59 3.02 -16.05 -4.69
CA THR A 59 2.50 -16.90 -3.61
C THR A 59 3.51 -17.98 -3.25
N LEU A 60 4.10 -18.64 -4.25
CA LEU A 60 5.10 -19.69 -4.05
C LEU A 60 6.39 -19.15 -3.42
N ASN A 61 6.83 -17.95 -3.80
CA ASN A 61 7.98 -17.29 -3.17
C ASN A 61 7.70 -16.90 -1.71
N ASN A 62 6.48 -16.47 -1.38
CA ASN A 62 6.10 -16.18 0.00
C ASN A 62 6.11 -17.46 0.85
N GLU A 63 5.60 -18.56 0.32
CA GLU A 63 5.60 -19.86 1.01
C GLU A 63 7.03 -20.37 1.25
N LEU A 64 7.92 -20.26 0.26
CA LEU A 64 9.34 -20.54 0.45
C LEU A 64 9.94 -19.71 1.59
N GLY A 65 9.62 -18.41 1.62
CA GLY A 65 10.05 -17.52 2.69
C GLY A 65 9.52 -17.94 4.06
N TYR A 66 8.28 -18.40 4.15
CA TYR A 66 7.71 -18.89 5.41
C TYR A 66 8.39 -20.16 5.90
N VAL A 67 8.63 -21.14 5.02
CA VAL A 67 9.32 -22.38 5.39
C VAL A 67 10.73 -22.08 5.86
N ARG A 68 11.46 -21.24 5.12
CA ARG A 68 12.82 -20.84 5.52
C ARG A 68 12.86 -20.16 6.89
N ALA A 69 11.88 -19.28 7.16
CA ALA A 69 11.78 -18.60 8.45
C ALA A 69 11.56 -19.59 9.59
N VAL A 70 10.76 -20.66 9.40
CA VAL A 70 10.56 -21.71 10.40
C VAL A 70 11.89 -22.40 10.74
N PHE A 71 12.64 -22.84 9.72
CA PHE A 71 13.92 -23.54 9.94
C PHE A 71 14.97 -22.62 10.59
N ASN A 72 15.11 -21.40 10.10
CA ASN A 72 16.10 -20.46 10.60
C ASN A 72 15.81 -20.10 12.07
N GLU A 73 14.55 -19.76 12.39
CA GLU A 73 14.14 -19.39 13.74
C GLU A 73 14.34 -20.56 14.73
N LEU A 74 13.91 -21.77 14.36
CA LEU A 74 14.08 -22.93 15.25
C LEU A 74 15.55 -23.30 15.44
N LYS A 75 16.41 -23.06 14.43
CA LYS A 75 17.85 -23.24 14.56
C LYS A 75 18.45 -22.19 15.50
N ASP A 76 18.09 -20.94 15.32
CA ASP A 76 18.57 -19.82 16.15
C ASP A 76 18.14 -19.99 17.62
N LEU A 77 16.98 -20.62 17.86
CA LEU A 77 16.47 -21.01 19.18
C LEU A 77 17.05 -22.34 19.70
N GLY A 78 17.97 -22.98 18.99
CA GLY A 78 18.57 -24.26 19.39
C GLY A 78 17.62 -25.46 19.41
N GLN A 79 16.48 -25.37 18.76
CA GLN A 79 15.46 -26.44 18.70
C GLN A 79 15.77 -27.50 17.63
N ILE A 80 16.64 -27.18 16.70
CA ILE A 80 17.16 -28.09 15.67
C ILE A 80 18.66 -27.81 15.48
N ASP A 81 19.43 -28.85 15.19
CA ASP A 81 20.88 -28.79 15.00
C ASP A 81 21.31 -28.76 13.52
N TYR A 82 20.41 -29.05 12.61
CA TYR A 82 20.66 -29.09 11.17
C TYR A 82 20.36 -27.79 10.45
N ALA A 83 21.00 -27.64 9.28
CA ALA A 83 20.80 -26.45 8.44
C ALA A 83 19.45 -26.48 7.75
N ASN A 84 18.95 -25.30 7.37
CA ASN A 84 17.74 -25.18 6.56
C ASN A 84 17.91 -25.87 5.19
N PRO A 85 17.16 -26.96 4.91
CA PRO A 85 17.33 -27.75 3.68
C PRO A 85 16.94 -26.99 2.41
N LEU A 86 16.19 -25.89 2.54
CA LEU A 86 15.76 -25.07 1.39
C LEU A 86 16.63 -23.82 1.17
N VAL A 87 17.81 -23.72 1.79
CA VAL A 87 18.70 -22.55 1.64
C VAL A 87 19.09 -22.34 0.18
N GLY A 88 19.37 -23.38 -0.57
CA GLY A 88 19.74 -23.35 -2.00
C GLY A 88 18.57 -23.13 -2.98
N VAL A 89 17.33 -23.23 -2.54
CA VAL A 89 16.17 -23.07 -3.43
C VAL A 89 15.96 -21.61 -3.80
N LYS A 90 16.30 -21.21 -5.00
CA LYS A 90 16.14 -19.80 -5.43
C LYS A 90 14.66 -19.43 -5.58
N PRO A 91 14.24 -18.20 -5.18
CA PRO A 91 12.93 -17.68 -5.51
C PRO A 91 12.71 -17.64 -7.03
N LEU A 92 11.47 -17.80 -7.46
CA LEU A 92 11.09 -17.62 -8.87
C LEU A 92 11.31 -16.16 -9.28
N LYS A 93 11.89 -15.95 -10.44
CA LYS A 93 11.93 -14.62 -11.05
C LYS A 93 10.49 -14.21 -11.38
N LEU A 94 10.08 -13.06 -10.90
CA LEU A 94 8.75 -12.51 -11.15
C LEU A 94 8.89 -11.38 -12.17
N GLN A 95 7.97 -11.36 -13.14
CA GLN A 95 7.84 -10.17 -13.98
C GLN A 95 7.38 -8.99 -13.11
N GLU A 96 7.98 -7.86 -13.30
CA GLU A 96 7.52 -6.62 -12.70
C GLU A 96 6.10 -6.32 -13.18
N ARG A 97 5.20 -6.07 -12.24
CA ARG A 97 3.85 -5.64 -12.61
C ARG A 97 3.87 -4.16 -12.95
N GLU A 98 3.26 -3.82 -14.06
CA GLU A 98 2.92 -2.43 -14.32
C GLU A 98 2.03 -1.91 -13.20
N LEU A 99 2.44 -0.78 -12.62
CA LEU A 99 1.64 -0.07 -11.64
C LEU A 99 0.84 0.98 -12.41
N SER A 100 -0.48 0.84 -12.37
CA SER A 100 -1.38 1.78 -13.02
C SER A 100 -1.75 2.92 -12.07
N TRP A 101 -1.84 4.11 -12.62
CA TRP A 101 -2.38 5.31 -11.97
C TRP A 101 -3.47 5.92 -12.87
N LEU A 102 -4.35 6.73 -12.30
CA LEU A 102 -5.47 7.33 -13.00
C LEU A 102 -5.12 8.74 -13.47
N THR A 103 -5.49 9.08 -14.70
CA THR A 103 -5.47 10.46 -15.19
C THR A 103 -6.58 11.29 -14.53
N THR A 104 -6.56 12.60 -14.71
CA THR A 104 -7.59 13.50 -14.17
C THR A 104 -8.97 13.15 -14.72
N GLU A 105 -9.04 12.83 -16.01
CA GLU A 105 -10.28 12.43 -16.71
C GLU A 105 -10.81 11.10 -16.13
N GLN A 106 -9.94 10.14 -15.93
CA GLN A 106 -10.30 8.86 -15.31
C GLN A 106 -10.74 9.00 -13.85
N ILE A 107 -10.16 9.93 -13.09
CA ILE A 107 -10.63 10.25 -11.74
C ILE A 107 -12.05 10.81 -11.79
N THR A 108 -12.32 11.72 -12.73
CA THR A 108 -13.65 12.31 -12.92
C THR A 108 -14.67 11.24 -13.29
N GLU A 109 -14.38 10.40 -14.28
CA GLU A 109 -15.20 9.27 -14.69
C GLU A 109 -15.52 8.32 -13.52
N LEU A 110 -14.51 7.99 -12.72
CA LEU A 110 -14.67 7.11 -11.55
C LEU A 110 -15.59 7.74 -10.49
N LEU A 111 -15.42 9.03 -10.19
CA LEU A 111 -16.25 9.72 -9.21
C LEU A 111 -17.70 9.85 -9.68
N GLU A 112 -17.93 10.09 -10.97
CA GLU A 112 -19.26 10.10 -11.58
C GLU A 112 -19.92 8.72 -11.50
N ALA A 113 -19.18 7.66 -11.81
CA ALA A 113 -19.67 6.28 -11.68
C ALA A 113 -20.00 5.91 -10.22
N ILE A 114 -19.28 6.46 -9.24
CA ILE A 114 -19.60 6.28 -7.82
C ILE A 114 -20.90 7.02 -7.48
N ARG A 115 -21.05 8.27 -7.87
CA ARG A 115 -22.21 9.10 -7.54
C ARG A 115 -23.50 8.60 -8.17
N SER A 116 -23.43 8.16 -9.43
CA SER A 116 -24.62 7.74 -10.20
C SER A 116 -25.10 6.33 -9.88
N GLY A 117 -24.25 5.47 -9.28
CA GLY A 117 -24.62 4.05 -9.17
C GLY A 117 -24.10 3.35 -7.92
N SER A 118 -23.73 4.08 -6.86
CA SER A 118 -23.36 3.45 -5.58
C SER A 118 -24.40 3.75 -4.50
N ASP A 119 -25.04 2.71 -4.00
CA ASP A 119 -25.96 2.81 -2.85
C ASP A 119 -25.23 2.98 -1.51
N ASN A 120 -23.90 2.83 -1.51
CA ASN A 120 -23.12 2.96 -0.31
C ASN A 120 -22.59 4.40 -0.15
N PRO A 121 -23.07 5.17 0.85
CA PRO A 121 -22.77 6.58 1.01
C PRO A 121 -21.30 6.86 1.33
N HIS A 122 -20.54 5.87 1.79
CA HIS A 122 -19.16 6.03 2.21
C HIS A 122 -18.16 6.01 1.03
N THR A 123 -18.57 5.42 -0.11
CA THR A 123 -17.64 5.07 -1.22
C THR A 123 -16.93 6.29 -1.78
N GLU A 124 -17.65 7.38 -2.02
CA GLU A 124 -17.06 8.59 -2.60
C GLU A 124 -16.00 9.21 -1.67
N LEU A 125 -16.33 9.42 -0.39
CA LEU A 125 -15.43 10.07 0.54
C LEU A 125 -14.20 9.23 0.86
N VAL A 126 -14.33 7.91 0.97
CA VAL A 126 -13.19 7.01 1.13
C VAL A 126 -12.29 7.04 -0.11
N THR A 127 -12.87 7.09 -1.31
CA THR A 127 -12.11 7.26 -2.57
C THR A 127 -11.36 8.59 -2.59
N LEU A 128 -12.03 9.69 -2.26
CA LEU A 128 -11.42 11.03 -2.19
C LEU A 128 -10.30 11.09 -1.16
N LEU A 129 -10.47 10.48 0.01
CA LEU A 129 -9.41 10.37 1.03
C LEU A 129 -8.19 9.63 0.49
N CYS A 130 -8.39 8.51 -0.21
CA CYS A 130 -7.28 7.77 -0.81
C CYS A 130 -6.54 8.61 -1.86
N LEU A 131 -7.27 9.35 -2.70
CA LEU A 131 -6.72 10.24 -3.73
C LEU A 131 -6.02 11.46 -3.14
N ALA A 132 -6.53 12.03 -2.02
CA ALA A 132 -5.96 13.22 -1.40
C ALA A 132 -4.75 12.94 -0.49
N THR A 133 -4.63 11.73 0.06
CA THR A 133 -3.64 11.41 1.09
C THR A 133 -2.70 10.26 0.72
N GLY A 134 -2.98 9.54 -0.35
CA GLY A 134 -2.29 8.30 -0.67
C GLY A 134 -2.50 7.19 0.37
N ALA A 135 -3.53 7.28 1.22
CA ALA A 135 -3.84 6.25 2.20
C ALA A 135 -4.16 4.91 1.53
N ARG A 136 -3.91 3.82 2.25
CA ARG A 136 -4.46 2.53 1.86
C ARG A 136 -5.97 2.55 2.09
N TRP A 137 -6.72 1.85 1.25
CA TRP A 137 -8.18 1.78 1.38
C TRP A 137 -8.65 1.52 2.82
N SER A 138 -8.10 0.48 3.45
CA SER A 138 -8.45 0.13 4.83
C SER A 138 -8.03 1.15 5.89
N GLU A 139 -7.10 2.04 5.59
CA GLU A 139 -6.73 3.15 6.47
C GLU A 139 -7.74 4.29 6.36
N ALA A 140 -8.22 4.56 5.14
CA ALA A 140 -9.27 5.54 4.89
C ALA A 140 -10.62 5.09 5.46
N GLU A 141 -11.02 3.83 5.24
CA GLU A 141 -12.26 3.26 5.84
C GLU A 141 -12.26 3.29 7.38
N LYS A 142 -11.10 3.20 8.01
CA LYS A 142 -10.96 3.19 9.48
C LYS A 142 -10.71 4.56 10.08
N LEU A 143 -10.88 5.62 9.30
CA LEU A 143 -10.72 6.98 9.82
C LEU A 143 -11.85 7.31 10.81
N ILE A 144 -11.47 7.85 11.96
CA ILE A 144 -12.39 8.24 13.04
C ILE A 144 -12.25 9.75 13.34
N PRO A 145 -13.25 10.40 13.93
CA PRO A 145 -13.24 11.84 14.19
C PRO A 145 -12.02 12.34 14.96
N GLN A 146 -11.55 11.58 15.95
CA GLN A 146 -10.38 11.94 16.78
C GLN A 146 -9.07 12.02 15.95
N ARG A 147 -9.07 11.45 14.76
CA ARG A 147 -7.92 11.47 13.84
C ARG A 147 -8.04 12.49 12.70
N LEU A 148 -9.10 13.30 12.71
CA LEU A 148 -9.27 14.44 11.81
C LEU A 148 -9.32 15.73 12.64
N GLN A 149 -8.17 16.36 12.83
CA GLN A 149 -8.04 17.62 13.57
C GLN A 149 -7.82 18.78 12.59
N GLY A 150 -8.72 19.75 12.63
CA GLY A 150 -8.74 20.77 11.59
C GLY A 150 -8.86 20.12 10.19
N ASN A 151 -7.89 20.36 9.35
CA ASN A 151 -7.78 19.75 8.03
C ASN A 151 -6.60 18.73 7.93
N VAL A 152 -6.17 18.18 9.07
CA VAL A 152 -5.07 17.19 9.11
C VAL A 152 -5.61 15.83 9.53
N VAL A 153 -5.38 14.83 8.67
CA VAL A 153 -5.70 13.43 8.93
C VAL A 153 -4.48 12.73 9.53
N THR A 154 -4.69 12.04 10.65
CA THR A 154 -3.67 11.24 11.32
C THR A 154 -3.91 9.75 11.08
N TYR A 155 -2.99 9.10 10.39
CA TYR A 155 -2.98 7.64 10.23
C TYR A 155 -2.02 7.01 11.22
N ALA A 156 -2.55 6.24 12.17
CA ALA A 156 -1.80 5.47 13.15
C ALA A 156 -2.20 3.99 13.12
N GLY A 157 -1.40 3.11 13.73
CA GLY A 157 -1.66 1.66 13.71
C GLY A 157 -1.56 1.03 12.33
N THR A 158 -0.77 1.65 11.44
CA THR A 158 -0.56 1.18 10.07
C THR A 158 0.27 -0.10 10.04
N LYS A 159 0.30 -0.81 8.90
CA LYS A 159 1.11 -2.03 8.74
C LYS A 159 2.60 -1.80 8.99
N SER A 160 3.09 -0.57 8.78
CA SER A 160 4.49 -0.17 9.01
C SER A 160 4.77 0.34 10.43
N GLY A 161 3.76 0.41 11.31
CA GLY A 161 3.87 0.96 12.67
C GLY A 161 4.05 2.49 12.73
N ARG A 162 4.21 3.17 11.60
CA ARG A 162 4.51 4.61 11.57
C ARG A 162 3.23 5.45 11.63
N VAL A 163 3.23 6.45 12.49
CA VAL A 163 2.21 7.51 12.51
C VAL A 163 2.56 8.54 11.43
N ARG A 164 1.56 9.05 10.74
CA ARG A 164 1.73 10.10 9.74
C ARG A 164 0.56 11.06 9.76
N HIS A 165 0.87 12.32 9.56
CA HIS A 165 -0.07 13.42 9.51
C HIS A 165 -0.11 13.94 8.08
N VAL A 166 -1.28 13.96 7.46
CA VAL A 166 -1.45 14.37 6.07
C VAL A 166 -2.52 15.43 5.99
N PRO A 167 -2.17 16.65 5.53
CA PRO A 167 -3.16 17.68 5.31
C PRO A 167 -4.07 17.33 4.15
N ILE A 168 -5.35 17.68 4.25
CA ILE A 168 -6.35 17.55 3.20
C ILE A 168 -7.02 18.92 2.95
N PRO A 169 -7.67 19.12 1.80
CA PRO A 169 -8.45 20.32 1.56
C PRO A 169 -9.55 20.50 2.62
N THR A 170 -9.79 21.74 3.03
CA THR A 170 -10.79 22.07 4.05
C THR A 170 -12.17 21.59 3.66
N GLU A 171 -12.53 21.74 2.40
CA GLU A 171 -13.81 21.30 1.85
C GLU A 171 -13.99 19.77 1.99
N LEU A 172 -12.92 18.99 1.84
CA LEU A 172 -12.98 17.53 2.05
C LEU A 172 -13.14 17.20 3.53
N ALA A 173 -12.41 17.92 4.41
CA ALA A 173 -12.53 17.73 5.85
C ALA A 173 -13.96 18.02 6.34
N ASP A 174 -14.58 19.10 5.82
CA ASP A 174 -15.95 19.49 6.19
C ASP A 174 -16.98 18.49 5.64
N LYS A 175 -16.83 18.02 4.39
CA LYS A 175 -17.67 16.95 3.84
C LYS A 175 -17.61 15.69 4.71
N ILE A 176 -16.43 15.30 5.18
CA ILE A 176 -16.26 14.14 6.06
C ILE A 176 -16.98 14.36 7.40
N ARG A 177 -16.86 15.54 8.01
CA ARG A 177 -17.56 15.84 9.27
C ARG A 177 -19.08 15.83 9.13
N VAL A 178 -19.60 16.41 8.04
CA VAL A 178 -21.02 16.37 7.72
C VAL A 178 -21.47 14.91 7.53
N HIS A 179 -20.70 14.15 6.75
CA HIS A 179 -21.00 12.75 6.49
C HIS A 179 -21.09 11.91 7.78
N TRP A 180 -20.15 12.09 8.70
CA TRP A 180 -20.19 11.36 9.98
C TRP A 180 -21.40 11.71 10.85
N ARG A 181 -21.93 12.92 10.73
CA ARG A 181 -23.17 13.31 11.43
C ARG A 181 -24.41 12.70 10.81
N THR A 182 -24.41 12.47 9.51
CA THR A 182 -25.58 11.98 8.76
C THR A 182 -25.61 10.46 8.58
N HIS A 183 -24.43 9.85 8.36
CA HIS A 183 -24.30 8.43 8.00
C HIS A 183 -23.46 7.62 9.01
N GLY A 184 -22.96 8.25 10.08
CA GLY A 184 -22.05 7.61 11.02
C GLY A 184 -20.64 7.40 10.46
N LEU A 185 -19.84 6.62 11.18
CA LEU A 185 -18.46 6.29 10.77
C LEU A 185 -18.44 5.50 9.47
N PHE A 186 -17.32 5.61 8.74
CA PHE A 186 -17.14 4.80 7.54
C PHE A 186 -17.24 3.31 7.85
N SER A 187 -17.95 2.59 7.01
CA SER A 187 -18.04 1.14 7.01
C SER A 187 -17.43 0.56 5.72
N SER A 188 -17.41 -0.76 5.59
CA SER A 188 -16.79 -1.38 4.40
C SER A 188 -17.53 -1.03 3.12
N CYS A 189 -16.83 -0.38 2.20
CA CYS A 189 -17.33 0.09 0.90
C CYS A 189 -16.47 -0.35 -0.29
N ILE A 190 -15.48 -1.21 -0.08
CA ILE A 190 -14.57 -1.67 -1.14
C ILE A 190 -15.31 -2.40 -2.27
N THR A 191 -16.38 -3.11 -1.97
CA THR A 191 -17.18 -3.82 -2.99
C THR A 191 -17.91 -2.83 -3.87
N SER A 192 -18.52 -1.79 -3.28
CA SER A 192 -19.20 -0.70 -4.02
C SER A 192 -18.21 0.06 -4.91
N PHE A 193 -17.02 0.34 -4.40
CA PHE A 193 -15.93 0.93 -5.19
C PHE A 193 -15.56 0.07 -6.41
N ARG A 194 -15.40 -1.25 -6.23
CA ARG A 194 -15.08 -2.16 -7.34
C ARG A 194 -16.18 -2.20 -8.40
N ARG A 195 -17.45 -2.27 -7.97
CA ARG A 195 -18.60 -2.21 -8.88
C ARG A 195 -18.67 -0.88 -9.63
N ALA A 196 -18.35 0.23 -8.98
CA ALA A 196 -18.27 1.52 -9.66
C ALA A 196 -17.16 1.53 -10.70
N LEU A 197 -15.97 1.03 -10.37
CA LEU A 197 -14.85 0.93 -11.31
C LEU A 197 -15.18 0.03 -12.52
N GLU A 198 -15.92 -1.08 -12.31
CA GLU A 198 -16.36 -1.96 -13.39
C GLU A 198 -17.30 -1.29 -14.40
N ARG A 199 -18.01 -0.22 -13.99
CA ARG A 199 -18.88 0.58 -14.85
C ARG A 199 -18.14 1.64 -15.66
N THR A 200 -16.84 1.83 -15.41
CA THR A 200 -16.00 2.79 -16.14
C THR A 200 -15.27 2.13 -17.31
N THR A 201 -14.67 2.97 -18.15
CA THR A 201 -13.75 2.52 -19.21
C THR A 201 -12.37 2.15 -18.66
N ILE A 202 -12.10 2.43 -17.38
CA ILE A 202 -10.80 2.25 -16.74
C ILE A 202 -10.48 0.76 -16.61
N ARG A 203 -9.34 0.37 -17.14
CA ARG A 203 -8.83 -1.02 -17.03
C ARG A 203 -7.58 -1.04 -16.17
N LEU A 204 -7.68 -1.69 -15.02
CA LEU A 204 -6.58 -1.86 -14.06
C LEU A 204 -6.15 -3.33 -13.99
N PRO A 205 -4.86 -3.61 -13.79
CA PRO A 205 -4.40 -4.98 -13.56
C PRO A 205 -5.12 -5.62 -12.38
N LYS A 206 -5.40 -6.92 -12.48
CA LYS A 206 -6.13 -7.68 -11.46
C LYS A 206 -5.55 -7.49 -10.06
N GLY A 207 -6.41 -7.10 -9.12
CA GLY A 207 -6.06 -6.89 -7.71
C GLY A 207 -5.41 -5.53 -7.39
N GLN A 208 -5.37 -4.58 -8.34
CA GLN A 208 -4.81 -3.25 -8.11
C GLN A 208 -5.86 -2.14 -7.87
N ALA A 209 -7.13 -2.42 -7.95
CA ALA A 209 -8.20 -1.42 -7.92
C ALA A 209 -8.00 -0.33 -6.85
N SER A 210 -7.95 -0.68 -5.57
CA SER A 210 -7.75 0.29 -4.49
C SER A 210 -6.30 0.78 -4.36
N HIS A 211 -5.32 0.00 -4.83
CA HIS A 211 -3.92 0.41 -4.85
C HIS A 211 -3.64 1.46 -5.93
N ALA A 212 -4.40 1.44 -7.04
CA ALA A 212 -4.29 2.44 -8.09
C ALA A 212 -4.53 3.86 -7.55
N LEU A 213 -5.46 4.06 -6.60
CA LEU A 213 -5.71 5.37 -5.99
C LEU A 213 -4.45 5.92 -5.29
N ARG A 214 -3.74 5.06 -4.55
CA ARG A 214 -2.49 5.44 -3.88
C ARG A 214 -1.37 5.70 -4.88
N HIS A 215 -1.29 4.94 -5.98
CA HIS A 215 -0.35 5.20 -7.07
C HIS A 215 -0.69 6.50 -7.78
N THR A 216 -1.98 6.78 -7.99
CA THR A 216 -2.47 8.04 -8.55
C THR A 216 -2.01 9.22 -7.70
N PHE A 217 -2.25 9.19 -6.38
CA PHE A 217 -1.74 10.23 -5.49
C PHE A 217 -0.22 10.42 -5.65
N ALA A 218 0.54 9.32 -5.59
CA ALA A 218 2.00 9.38 -5.68
C ALA A 218 2.49 9.97 -7.00
N SER A 219 1.89 9.55 -8.12
CA SER A 219 2.24 10.05 -9.47
C SER A 219 1.90 11.52 -9.62
N HIS A 220 0.67 11.94 -9.25
CA HIS A 220 0.27 13.34 -9.31
C HIS A 220 1.11 14.23 -8.39
N PHE A 221 1.44 13.76 -7.17
CA PHE A 221 2.31 14.49 -6.24
C PHE A 221 3.68 14.76 -6.87
N MET A 222 4.30 13.77 -7.50
CA MET A 222 5.59 13.94 -8.15
C MET A 222 5.52 14.77 -9.44
N MET A 223 4.48 14.59 -10.26
CA MET A 223 4.26 15.40 -11.47
C MET A 223 4.05 16.88 -11.15
N ASN A 224 3.50 17.20 -9.98
CA ASN A 224 3.34 18.57 -9.47
C ASN A 224 4.59 19.09 -8.73
N GLY A 225 5.76 18.47 -8.91
CA GLY A 225 7.02 18.93 -8.32
C GLY A 225 7.24 18.53 -6.87
N GLY A 226 6.49 17.56 -6.35
CA GLY A 226 6.64 17.08 -4.99
C GLY A 226 8.00 16.39 -4.75
N ASN A 227 8.51 16.50 -3.54
CA ASN A 227 9.77 15.87 -3.14
C ASN A 227 9.55 14.40 -2.75
N ILE A 228 10.41 13.50 -3.25
CA ILE A 228 10.29 12.06 -3.02
C ILE A 228 10.44 11.64 -1.54
N LEU A 229 11.24 12.34 -0.75
CA LEU A 229 11.38 12.10 0.69
C LEU A 229 10.11 12.52 1.44
N THR A 230 9.48 13.61 1.02
CA THR A 230 8.18 14.03 1.53
C THR A 230 7.12 13.00 1.16
N LEU A 231 7.10 12.52 -0.07
CA LEU A 231 6.19 11.46 -0.51
C LEU A 231 6.40 10.17 0.30
N GLN A 232 7.65 9.78 0.57
CA GLN A 232 7.96 8.62 1.42
C GLN A 232 7.32 8.77 2.82
N LYS A 233 7.44 9.94 3.44
CA LYS A 233 6.84 10.25 4.75
C LYS A 233 5.32 10.20 4.70
N ILE A 234 4.69 10.85 3.71
CA ILE A 234 3.23 10.85 3.51
C ILE A 234 2.70 9.43 3.33
N LEU A 235 3.36 8.62 2.52
CA LEU A 235 2.96 7.24 2.26
C LEU A 235 3.30 6.29 3.43
N GLY A 236 4.19 6.67 4.34
CA GLY A 236 4.66 5.85 5.47
C GLY A 236 5.47 4.63 5.00
N HIS A 237 6.28 4.80 3.95
CA HIS A 237 7.19 3.76 3.49
C HIS A 237 8.42 3.65 4.39
N SER A 238 8.82 2.43 4.73
CA SER A 238 9.97 2.18 5.59
C SER A 238 11.31 2.47 4.89
N THR A 239 11.37 2.31 3.58
CA THR A 239 12.55 2.54 2.76
C THR A 239 12.20 3.46 1.57
N LEU A 240 13.20 4.21 1.10
CA LEU A 240 13.05 5.02 -0.10
C LEU A 240 12.82 4.14 -1.33
N THR A 241 13.45 2.97 -1.40
CA THR A 241 13.26 1.98 -2.46
C THR A 241 11.78 1.63 -2.66
N MET A 242 11.00 1.49 -1.57
CA MET A 242 9.55 1.25 -1.69
C MET A 242 8.80 2.40 -2.37
N THR A 243 9.29 3.62 -2.24
CA THR A 243 8.69 4.78 -2.91
C THR A 243 9.13 4.81 -4.38
N MET A 244 10.39 4.53 -4.66
CA MET A 244 10.94 4.50 -6.02
C MET A 244 10.35 3.38 -6.87
N THR A 245 10.07 2.19 -6.30
CA THR A 245 9.40 1.09 -7.02
C THR A 245 7.95 1.39 -7.40
N MET A 246 7.37 2.47 -6.92
CA MET A 246 6.04 2.91 -7.37
C MET A 246 6.05 3.43 -8.82
N ARG A 247 7.16 3.29 -9.58
CA ARG A 247 7.32 3.81 -10.96
C ARG A 247 6.60 5.15 -11.10
N ILE A 248 7.02 6.09 -10.26
CA ILE A 248 6.54 7.45 -10.36
C ILE A 248 7.01 7.93 -11.72
N TYR A 249 6.08 8.22 -12.60
CA TYR A 249 6.37 8.87 -13.87
C TYR A 249 6.98 10.23 -13.52
N LEU A 250 8.32 10.27 -13.43
CA LEU A 250 9.02 11.52 -13.59
C LEU A 250 8.84 11.84 -15.07
N PRO A 251 8.14 12.90 -15.46
CA PRO A 251 8.25 13.37 -16.81
C PRO A 251 9.74 13.58 -17.02
N THR A 252 10.30 12.91 -18.02
CA THR A 252 11.65 13.17 -18.49
C THR A 252 11.71 14.68 -18.71
N ILE A 253 12.42 15.41 -17.85
CA ILE A 253 12.66 16.85 -17.95
C ILE A 253 13.68 17.04 -19.08
N CYS A 254 13.34 16.52 -20.25
CA CYS A 254 14.08 16.73 -21.49
C CYS A 254 13.06 16.85 -22.60
N LYS A 255 12.47 18.03 -22.73
CA LYS A 255 11.84 18.66 -23.88
C LYS A 255 10.52 19.36 -23.53
N MET A 256 10.57 20.43 -22.74
CA MET A 256 9.65 21.54 -22.88
C MET A 256 10.33 22.84 -22.43
N ARG A 257 11.42 23.14 -23.13
CA ARG A 257 11.95 24.50 -23.18
C ARG A 257 11.83 24.97 -24.63
N SER A 258 10.59 25.17 -25.07
CA SER A 258 10.24 26.06 -26.18
C SER A 258 8.73 25.97 -26.46
N GLY A 259 8.05 27.06 -26.24
CA GLY A 259 6.79 27.39 -26.94
C GLY A 259 5.50 27.05 -26.20
N LEU A 260 4.90 28.04 -25.81
CA LEU A 260 3.50 28.48 -25.68
C LEU A 260 3.10 28.83 -24.25
N GLY A 261 3.13 30.14 -24.05
CA GLY A 261 2.40 30.76 -22.96
C GLY A 261 0.90 30.80 -23.25
N ARG A 262 0.19 30.93 -22.18
CA ARG A 262 -1.18 31.42 -21.99
C ARG A 262 -2.32 30.44 -22.22
N SER A 263 -3.11 30.41 -21.17
CA SER A 263 -4.55 30.17 -21.11
C SER A 263 -4.96 28.71 -20.95
N ILE A 264 -5.16 28.31 -19.71
CA ILE A 264 -6.43 27.74 -19.23
C ILE A 264 -6.43 27.97 -17.71
N SER A 265 -7.11 29.01 -17.31
CA SER A 265 -7.52 29.27 -15.93
C SER A 265 -8.91 28.69 -15.73
N GLN A 266 -9.12 28.15 -14.53
CA GLN A 266 -10.37 27.87 -13.84
C GLN A 266 -11.05 26.54 -14.11
N GLY A 267 -11.10 25.77 -13.03
CA GLY A 267 -12.15 24.83 -12.73
C GLY A 267 -11.70 23.37 -12.65
N THR A 268 -11.19 22.94 -11.50
CA THR A 268 -11.09 21.59 -10.93
C THR A 268 -9.74 21.22 -10.31
N SER A 269 -8.71 22.04 -10.47
CA SER A 269 -7.33 21.70 -10.05
C SER A 269 -7.05 21.83 -8.56
N SER A 270 -7.94 22.40 -7.75
CA SER A 270 -7.69 22.72 -6.34
C SER A 270 -8.10 21.64 -5.33
N ILE A 271 -8.79 20.58 -5.76
CA ILE A 271 -9.38 19.59 -4.83
C ILE A 271 -8.44 18.40 -4.55
N LEU A 272 -7.44 18.13 -5.37
CA LEU A 272 -6.78 16.82 -5.34
C LEU A 272 -5.33 16.78 -4.85
N VAL A 273 -4.60 17.90 -4.79
CA VAL A 273 -3.19 17.87 -4.31
C VAL A 273 -2.84 19.16 -3.57
N PRO A 274 -2.35 19.11 -2.32
CA PRO A 274 -1.81 20.30 -1.66
C PRO A 274 -0.56 20.78 -2.41
N LYS A 275 -0.54 22.04 -2.85
CA LYS A 275 0.67 22.69 -3.36
C LYS A 275 1.70 22.71 -2.22
N GLY A 276 2.84 22.09 -2.42
CA GLY A 276 3.93 22.15 -1.48
C GLY A 276 4.48 23.57 -1.40
N HIS A 277 4.10 24.29 -0.36
CA HIS A 277 4.80 25.53 0.02
C HIS A 277 6.12 25.13 0.70
N ALA A 278 7.19 25.19 -0.08
CA ALA A 278 8.52 25.34 0.47
C ALA A 278 8.66 26.81 0.90
N GLN A 279 8.31 27.13 2.14
CA GLN A 279 8.78 28.37 2.77
C GLN A 279 9.98 28.02 3.65
N SER A 280 11.14 28.38 3.14
CA SER A 280 12.36 28.62 3.89
C SER A 280 12.14 29.88 4.75
N SER A 281 11.93 29.73 6.04
CA SER A 281 12.10 30.78 7.02
C SER A 281 13.30 30.44 7.92
N LEU A 282 14.49 30.68 7.38
CA LEU A 282 15.69 30.89 8.15
C LEU A 282 15.96 32.40 8.10
N SER A 283 15.55 33.13 9.13
CA SER A 283 16.22 34.37 9.47
C SER A 283 15.95 34.78 10.91
N ASN A 284 17.04 35.11 11.61
CA ASN A 284 17.15 35.88 12.81
C ASN A 284 16.89 35.20 14.17
N ARG A 285 17.94 34.51 14.63
CA ARG A 285 18.27 34.55 16.06
C ARG A 285 19.39 35.61 16.30
N LYS A 286 19.06 36.68 16.99
CA LYS A 286 20.02 37.58 17.59
C LYS A 286 20.81 36.86 18.68
N PRO A 287 22.10 37.17 18.89
CA PRO A 287 22.86 36.65 20.01
C PRO A 287 22.41 37.30 21.33
N LEU A 288 22.30 36.48 22.36
CA LEU A 288 22.15 36.93 23.74
C LEU A 288 23.53 37.37 24.26
N PRO A 289 23.59 38.43 25.08
CA PRO A 289 24.85 38.88 25.68
C PRO A 289 25.25 38.00 26.86
N ASP A 290 26.57 37.89 27.02
CA ASP A 290 27.25 37.22 28.12
C ASP A 290 26.85 37.81 29.48
N LEU A 291 26.54 36.89 30.42
CA LEU A 291 26.81 36.98 31.85
C LEU A 291 26.89 35.57 32.42
#